data_e87c83b09e98e32708f788d84e5eb256
#
_entry.id   e87c83b09e98e32708f788d84e5eb256
#
_cell.length_a   1.000
_cell.length_b   1.000
_cell.length_c   1.000
_cell.angle_alpha   90.00
_cell.angle_beta   90.00
_cell.angle_gamma   90.00
#
_symmetry.space_group_name_H-M   'P 1'
#
loop_
_entity.id
_entity.type
_entity.pdbx_description
1 polymer ?
#
loop_
_entity_poly.entity_id
_entity_poly.type
_entity_poly.pdbx_seq_one_letter_code
_entity_poly.pdbx_strand_id
1 'polypeptide(L)'
;MGSARFIPAVSETPLKREKARARELRQSAWWKRRIGPGVCHYCGHQVGARALTMDHVVPLIRGGRSVRANVVPACKDCNSKKQSLLPWEWDAQMDQAHGP
;
A
#
# COMPACT_ATOMS: atom_id res chain seq x y z
N MET A 1 15.64 -0.86 36.31
CA MET A 1 15.55 -0.75 35.73
C MET A 1 15.26 -1.05 34.87
N GLY A 2 15.03 -1.01 34.74
CA GLY A 2 14.61 -1.56 34.08
C GLY A 2 14.25 -1.16 32.94
N SER A 3 14.46 -0.38 32.66
CA SER A 3 14.25 0.05 31.58
C SER A 3 13.97 -0.75 30.55
N ALA A 4 14.44 -1.61 30.65
CA ALA A 4 14.25 -2.50 29.64
C ALA A 4 12.87 -2.48 29.28
N ARG A 5 12.16 -1.93 30.10
CA ARG A 5 10.97 -2.02 29.88
C ARG A 5 10.51 -1.42 28.77
N PHE A 6 11.12 -0.78 28.18
CA PHE A 6 10.74 -0.33 27.07
C PHE A 6 10.52 -1.29 26.08
N ILE A 7 10.62 -2.46 26.37
CA ILE A 7 10.32 -3.47 25.50
C ILE A 7 9.03 -3.26 24.75
N PRO A 8 7.99 -2.80 25.38
CA PRO A 8 6.77 -2.54 24.63
C PRO A 8 6.99 -1.56 23.50
N ALA A 9 7.81 -0.60 23.74
CA ALA A 9 8.09 0.36 22.70
C ALA A 9 8.83 -0.28 21.56
N VAL A 10 9.67 -1.21 21.83
CA VAL A 10 10.39 -1.90 20.78
C VAL A 10 9.44 -2.71 19.93
N SER A 11 8.45 -3.34 20.53
CA SER A 11 7.53 -4.15 19.76
C SER A 11 6.57 -3.28 18.95
N GLU A 12 6.52 -2.00 19.23
CA GLU A 12 5.65 -1.09 18.48
C GLU A 12 6.47 -0.31 17.46
N THR A 13 7.23 -1.00 16.65
CA THR A 13 8.02 -0.34 15.62
C THR A 13 7.10 0.42 14.65
N PRO A 14 7.60 1.46 14.00
CA PRO A 14 6.81 2.20 13.04
C PRO A 14 6.21 1.30 11.96
N LEU A 15 6.98 0.36 11.44
CA LEU A 15 6.48 -0.55 10.43
C LEU A 15 5.30 -1.38 10.96
N LYS A 16 5.43 -1.87 12.16
CA LYS A 16 4.38 -2.69 12.74
C LYS A 16 3.12 -1.88 12.99
N ARG A 17 3.27 -0.65 13.46
CA ARG A 17 2.13 0.25 13.65
C ARG A 17 1.43 0.54 12.34
N GLU A 18 2.20 0.80 11.29
CA GLU A 18 1.61 1.11 9.99
C GLU A 18 0.88 -0.09 9.40
N LYS A 19 1.39 -1.29 9.61
CA LYS A 19 0.68 -2.50 9.17
C LYS A 19 -0.63 -2.68 9.91
N ALA A 20 -0.67 -2.36 11.19
CA ALA A 20 -1.89 -2.43 11.98
C ALA A 20 -2.92 -1.39 11.48
N ARG A 21 -2.46 -0.18 11.18
CA ARG A 21 -3.33 0.85 10.63
C ARG A 21 -3.86 0.46 9.26
N ALA A 22 -3.05 -0.20 8.46
CA ALA A 22 -3.48 -0.67 7.15
C ALA A 22 -4.63 -1.68 7.28
N ARG A 23 -4.54 -2.56 8.27
CA ARG A 23 -5.62 -3.53 8.50
C ARG A 23 -6.91 -2.82 8.87
N GLU A 24 -6.85 -1.82 9.74
CA GLU A 24 -8.02 -1.05 10.12
C GLU A 24 -8.58 -0.31 8.91
N LEU A 25 -7.72 0.28 8.12
CA LEU A 25 -8.13 1.06 6.98
C LEU A 25 -8.82 0.18 5.93
N ARG A 26 -8.34 -1.05 5.74
CA ARG A 26 -8.98 -1.98 4.81
C ARG A 26 -10.39 -2.35 5.23
N GLN A 27 -10.69 -2.27 6.51
CA GLN A 27 -12.02 -2.59 7.00
C GLN A 27 -12.93 -1.39 7.05
N SER A 28 -12.41 -0.20 6.75
CA SER A 28 -13.19 1.02 6.83
C SER A 28 -14.18 1.13 5.68
N ALA A 29 -15.27 1.84 5.93
CA ALA A 29 -16.26 2.12 4.90
C ALA A 29 -15.66 2.91 3.75
N TRP A 30 -14.71 3.80 4.07
CA TRP A 30 -14.00 4.58 3.04
C TRP A 30 -13.31 3.67 2.05
N TRP A 31 -12.56 2.68 2.54
CA TRP A 31 -11.82 1.78 1.65
C TRP A 31 -12.76 0.91 0.83
N LYS A 32 -13.83 0.44 1.46
CA LYS A 32 -14.80 -0.39 0.75
C LYS A 32 -15.45 0.38 -0.40
N ARG A 33 -15.74 1.66 -0.18
CA ARG A 33 -16.26 2.51 -1.26
C ARG A 33 -15.19 2.76 -2.32
N ARG A 34 -13.93 2.90 -1.88
CA ARG A 34 -12.83 3.19 -2.78
C ARG A 34 -12.59 2.07 -3.79
N ILE A 35 -12.74 0.81 -3.35
CA ILE A 35 -12.55 -0.33 -4.22
C ILE A 35 -13.83 -0.75 -4.94
N GLY A 36 -14.96 -0.18 -4.58
CA GLY A 36 -16.27 -0.55 -5.14
C GLY A 36 -16.30 -0.57 -6.66
N PRO A 37 -15.76 0.45 -7.35
CA PRO A 37 -15.76 0.44 -8.81
C PRO A 37 -14.95 -0.70 -9.42
N GLY A 38 -14.07 -1.33 -8.67
CA GLY A 38 -13.31 -2.48 -9.13
C GLY A 38 -12.19 -2.18 -10.11
N VAL A 39 -11.68 -0.94 -10.10
CA VAL A 39 -10.70 -0.49 -11.08
C VAL A 39 -9.34 -0.29 -10.43
N CYS A 40 -8.30 -0.84 -11.05
CA CYS A 40 -6.93 -0.68 -10.57
C CYS A 40 -6.47 0.76 -10.79
N HIS A 41 -5.89 1.34 -9.75
CA HIS A 41 -5.39 2.72 -9.81
C HIS A 41 -4.26 2.86 -10.84
N TYR A 42 -3.43 1.84 -10.99
CA TYR A 42 -2.25 1.93 -11.84
C TYR A 42 -2.53 1.63 -13.30
N CYS A 43 -3.15 0.51 -13.60
CA CYS A 43 -3.37 0.12 -14.99
C CYS A 43 -4.76 0.48 -15.52
N GLY A 44 -5.68 0.83 -14.65
CA GLY A 44 -7.02 1.23 -15.07
C GLY A 44 -7.94 0.09 -15.48
N HIS A 45 -7.49 -1.15 -15.38
CA HIS A 45 -8.34 -2.27 -15.75
C HIS A 45 -9.40 -2.52 -14.69
N GLN A 46 -10.58 -2.90 -15.14
CA GLN A 46 -11.65 -3.25 -14.25
C GLN A 46 -11.53 -4.73 -13.91
N VAL A 47 -11.05 -5.01 -12.72
CA VAL A 47 -10.79 -6.38 -12.28
C VAL A 47 -11.78 -6.85 -11.22
N GLY A 48 -12.63 -5.95 -10.74
CA GLY A 48 -13.58 -6.25 -9.67
C GLY A 48 -13.01 -5.96 -8.29
N ALA A 49 -13.86 -5.56 -7.37
CA ALA A 49 -13.42 -5.14 -6.03
C ALA A 49 -12.65 -6.24 -5.31
N ARG A 50 -13.05 -7.49 -5.48
CA ARG A 50 -12.40 -8.61 -4.80
C ARG A 50 -10.97 -8.87 -5.26
N ALA A 51 -10.65 -8.43 -6.48
CA ALA A 51 -9.32 -8.62 -7.05
C ALA A 51 -8.39 -7.44 -6.77
N LEU A 52 -8.86 -6.46 -6.01
CA LEU A 52 -8.05 -5.29 -5.68
C LEU A 52 -7.42 -5.44 -4.31
N THR A 53 -6.16 -5.04 -4.20
CA THR A 53 -5.44 -5.02 -2.94
C THR A 53 -5.12 -3.59 -2.58
N MET A 54 -4.81 -3.35 -1.32
CA MET A 54 -4.38 -2.02 -0.88
C MET A 54 -2.88 -1.89 -1.15
N ASP A 55 -2.52 -0.93 -1.98
CA ASP A 55 -1.12 -0.62 -2.21
C ASP A 55 -0.77 0.71 -1.57
N HIS A 56 0.39 0.78 -0.95
CA HIS A 56 0.90 2.02 -0.41
C HIS A 56 1.75 2.67 -1.50
N VAL A 57 1.33 3.85 -1.96
CA VAL A 57 2.04 4.57 -3.02
C VAL A 57 3.50 4.76 -2.64
N VAL A 58 3.74 5.25 -1.41
CA VAL A 58 5.06 5.21 -0.82
C VAL A 58 5.06 3.96 0.08
N PRO A 59 5.86 2.94 -0.26
CA PRO A 59 5.82 1.69 0.49
C PRO A 59 6.17 1.88 1.97
N LEU A 60 5.58 1.06 2.81
CA LEU A 60 5.84 1.15 4.25
C LEU A 60 7.31 0.98 4.57
N ILE A 61 7.98 0.06 3.88
CA ILE A 61 9.39 -0.18 4.10
C ILE A 61 10.26 1.00 3.67
N ARG A 62 9.71 1.90 2.86
CA ARG A 62 10.40 3.11 2.40
C ARG A 62 9.90 4.35 3.16
N GLY A 63 9.24 4.15 4.30
CA GLY A 63 8.79 5.24 5.14
C GLY A 63 7.36 5.70 4.91
N GLY A 64 6.61 5.00 4.08
CA GLY A 64 5.22 5.34 3.84
C GLY A 64 4.34 5.10 5.04
N ARG A 65 3.16 5.73 5.03
CA ARG A 65 2.22 5.60 6.13
C ARG A 65 0.89 5.08 5.62
N SER A 66 0.15 4.44 6.53
CA SER A 66 -1.17 3.90 6.21
C SER A 66 -2.21 4.97 6.46
N VAL A 67 -2.30 5.90 5.54
CA VAL A 67 -3.28 6.98 5.58
C VAL A 67 -3.98 7.03 4.23
N ARG A 68 -5.17 7.60 4.20
CA ARG A 68 -5.99 7.63 2.98
C ARG A 68 -5.23 8.18 1.78
N ALA A 69 -4.41 9.19 1.99
CA ALA A 69 -3.67 9.84 0.91
C ALA A 69 -2.56 8.97 0.32
N ASN A 70 -2.19 7.90 1.00
CA ASN A 70 -1.08 7.05 0.58
C ASN A 70 -1.49 5.64 0.19
N VAL A 71 -2.78 5.34 0.13
CA VAL A 71 -3.22 4.00 -0.24
C VAL A 71 -4.14 4.06 -1.44
N VAL A 72 -3.95 3.13 -2.36
CA VAL A 72 -4.75 3.06 -3.58
C VAL A 72 -5.11 1.61 -3.87
N PRO A 73 -6.21 1.37 -4.59
CA PRO A 73 -6.54 0.00 -4.99
C PRO A 73 -5.66 -0.41 -6.17
N ALA A 74 -5.04 -1.56 -6.08
CA ALA A 74 -4.16 -2.08 -7.12
C ALA A 74 -4.51 -3.53 -7.42
N CYS A 75 -4.49 -3.89 -8.70
CA CYS A 75 -4.70 -5.28 -9.07
C CYS A 75 -3.46 -6.08 -8.68
N LYS A 76 -3.63 -7.39 -8.58
CA LYS A 76 -2.56 -8.25 -8.13
C LYS A 76 -1.33 -8.14 -9.02
N ASP A 77 -1.54 -8.02 -10.32
CA ASP A 77 -0.45 -7.93 -11.28
C ASP A 77 0.38 -6.65 -11.08
N CYS A 78 -0.28 -5.51 -10.99
CA CYS A 78 0.44 -4.25 -10.74
C CYS A 78 1.12 -4.25 -9.39
N ASN A 79 0.46 -4.79 -8.37
CA ASN A 79 1.03 -4.84 -7.03
C ASN A 79 2.29 -5.69 -7.01
N SER A 80 2.27 -6.83 -7.70
CA SER A 80 3.44 -7.70 -7.80
C SER A 80 4.58 -7.04 -8.54
N LYS A 81 4.28 -6.32 -9.61
CA LYS A 81 5.32 -5.64 -10.40
C LYS A 81 5.89 -4.44 -9.67
N LYS A 82 5.04 -3.71 -8.94
CA LYS A 82 5.50 -2.51 -8.26
C LYS A 82 6.34 -2.81 -7.04
N GLN A 83 5.98 -3.85 -6.30
CA GLN A 83 6.71 -4.22 -5.07
C GLN A 83 6.95 -3.00 -4.18
N SER A 84 8.20 -2.71 -3.82
CA SER A 84 8.54 -1.60 -2.94
C SER A 84 9.06 -0.38 -3.70
N LEU A 85 8.69 -0.24 -4.96
CA LEU A 85 9.15 0.89 -5.75
C LEU A 85 8.45 2.19 -5.32
N LEU A 86 9.22 3.26 -5.33
CA LEU A 86 8.67 4.60 -5.12
C LEU A 86 7.99 5.05 -6.42
N PRO A 87 7.10 6.05 -6.35
CA PRO A 87 6.35 6.47 -7.55
C PRO A 87 7.22 6.73 -8.78
N TRP A 88 8.33 7.44 -8.62
CA TRP A 88 9.17 7.76 -9.78
C TRP A 88 9.94 6.53 -10.27
N GLU A 89 10.24 5.58 -9.39
CA GLU A 89 10.87 4.33 -9.79
C GLU A 89 9.88 3.47 -10.58
N TRP A 90 8.63 3.46 -10.12
CA TRP A 90 7.57 2.73 -10.78
C TRP A 90 7.30 3.31 -12.16
N ASP A 91 7.22 4.63 -12.24
CA ASP A 91 6.98 5.31 -13.50
C ASP A 91 8.11 5.02 -14.51
N ALA A 92 9.35 5.06 -14.07
CA ALA A 92 10.49 4.76 -14.91
C ALA A 92 10.42 3.32 -15.45
N GLN A 93 10.00 2.38 -14.61
CA GLN A 93 9.89 0.99 -15.00
C GLN A 93 8.77 0.81 -16.01
N MET A 94 7.65 1.48 -15.83
CA MET A 94 6.54 1.42 -16.76
C MET A 94 6.92 2.04 -18.11
N ASP A 95 7.68 3.12 -18.10
CA ASP A 95 8.16 3.73 -19.33
C ASP A 95 9.07 2.77 -20.08
N GLN A 96 9.94 2.05 -19.39
CA GLN A 96 10.80 1.07 -20.03
C GLN A 96 9.98 -0.07 -20.62
N ALA A 97 8.94 -0.51 -19.92
CA ALA A 97 8.09 -1.59 -20.37
C ALA A 97 7.31 -1.21 -21.63
N HIS A 98 7.01 0.09 -21.78
CA HIS A 98 6.25 0.58 -22.92
C HIS A 98 7.15 1.33 -23.91
N GLY A 99 8.44 1.29 -23.71
CA GLY A 99 9.39 2.06 -24.47
C GLY A 99 9.41 1.73 -25.92
N PRO A 100 10.04 2.54 -26.70
CA PRO A 100 9.99 2.48 -28.17
C PRO A 100 10.48 1.19 -28.70
#